data_e804840cff6dd19e612d1e2a6c586c67
#
_entry.id   e804840cff6dd19e612d1e2a6c586c67
#
_cell.length_a   1.000
_cell.length_b   1.000
_cell.length_c   1.000
_cell.angle_alpha   90.00
_cell.angle_beta   90.00
_cell.angle_gamma   90.00
#
_symmetry.space_group_name_H-M   'P 1'
#
loop_
_entity.id
_entity.type
_entity.pdbx_description
1 polymer ?
#
loop_
_entity_poly.entity_id
_entity_poly.type
_entity_poly.pdbx_seq_one_letter_code
_entity_poly.pdbx_strand_id
1 'polypeptide(L)'
;MIKYIATIKEWRDKIYGNTYFSAQIDDIEKEKKYNIEFQYGYGSHSEFVIKEFLGLKGFNSDLPIKFITIPNCKQRDVKRFGEGKQ
;
A
#
# COMPACT_ATOMS: atom_id res chain seq x y z
N MET A 1 -15.47 -9.21 -8.87
CA MET A 1 -15.17 -9.83 -7.56
C MET A 1 -13.81 -9.35 -7.06
N ILE A 2 -13.72 -8.91 -5.83
CA ILE A 2 -12.46 -8.46 -5.26
C ILE A 2 -11.64 -9.67 -4.82
N LYS A 3 -10.40 -9.74 -5.29
CA LYS A 3 -9.45 -10.80 -4.91
C LYS A 3 -8.37 -10.30 -3.96
N TYR A 4 -8.10 -9.01 -3.97
CA TYR A 4 -7.05 -8.40 -3.16
C TYR A 4 -7.60 -7.20 -2.41
N ILE A 5 -7.16 -7.05 -1.17
CA ILE A 5 -7.39 -5.82 -0.40
C ILE A 5 -6.03 -5.28 -0.02
N ALA A 6 -5.70 -4.09 -0.52
CA ALA A 6 -4.42 -3.45 -0.23
C ALA A 6 -4.67 -2.28 0.72
N THR A 7 -4.10 -2.37 1.90
CA THR A 7 -4.14 -1.31 2.90
C THR A 7 -2.83 -0.56 2.85
N ILE A 8 -2.90 0.74 2.62
CA ILE A 8 -1.74 1.62 2.47
C ILE A 8 -1.73 2.58 3.64
N LYS A 9 -0.60 2.65 4.35
CA LYS A 9 -0.40 3.67 5.38
C LYS A 9 0.62 4.68 4.88
N GLU A 10 0.33 5.96 5.10
CA GLU A 10 1.17 7.06 4.63
C GLU A 10 1.66 7.91 5.79
N TRP A 11 2.92 8.33 5.70
CA TRP A 11 3.53 9.31 6.59
C TRP A 11 4.07 10.46 5.76
N ARG A 12 3.75 11.68 6.16
CA ARG A 12 4.28 12.86 5.49
C ARG A 12 5.38 13.48 6.33
N ASP A 13 6.56 13.61 5.71
CA ASP A 13 7.69 14.34 6.29
C ASP A 13 7.42 15.83 6.10
N LYS A 14 7.07 16.50 7.18
CA LYS A 14 6.72 17.93 7.14
C LYS A 14 7.92 18.83 6.93
N ILE A 15 9.12 18.34 7.21
CA ILE A 15 10.34 19.11 7.07
C ILE A 15 10.70 19.27 5.60
N TYR A 16 10.65 18.18 4.84
CA TYR A 16 11.01 18.18 3.43
C TYR A 16 9.80 18.07 2.49
N GLY A 17 8.61 17.90 3.03
CA GLY A 17 7.41 17.82 2.23
C GLY A 17 7.23 16.53 1.45
N ASN A 18 7.97 15.49 1.79
CA ASN A 18 7.90 14.20 1.10
C ASN A 18 6.87 13.28 1.76
N THR A 19 6.24 12.42 0.95
CA THR A 19 5.31 11.41 1.45
C THR A 19 5.93 10.04 1.27
N TYR A 20 5.85 9.22 2.33
CA TYR A 20 6.31 7.84 2.33
C TYR A 20 5.15 6.93 2.65
N PHE A 21 5.23 5.71 2.19
CA PHE A 21 4.16 4.75 2.43
C PHE A 21 4.69 3.35 2.67
N SER A 22 3.83 2.52 3.21
CA SER A 22 4.00 1.08 3.20
C SER A 22 2.62 0.47 3.01
N ALA A 23 2.57 -0.83 2.72
CA ALA A 23 1.30 -1.47 2.46
C ALA A 23 1.29 -2.91 2.92
N GLN A 24 0.10 -3.41 3.19
CA GLN A 24 -0.14 -4.83 3.38
C GLN A 24 -1.24 -5.23 2.39
N ILE A 25 -1.04 -6.34 1.73
CA ILE A 25 -1.96 -6.83 0.70
C ILE A 25 -2.50 -8.18 1.15
N ASP A 26 -3.82 -8.29 1.25
CA ASP A 26 -4.49 -9.55 1.54
C ASP A 26 -4.91 -10.19 0.23
N ASP A 27 -4.38 -11.37 -0.06
CA ASP A 27 -4.85 -12.22 -1.17
C ASP A 27 -5.94 -13.11 -0.61
N ILE A 28 -7.17 -12.75 -0.89
CA ILE A 28 -8.33 -13.39 -0.29
C ILE A 28 -8.46 -14.86 -0.71
N GLU A 29 -8.23 -15.14 -2.00
CA GLU A 29 -8.37 -16.51 -2.52
C GLU A 29 -7.32 -17.46 -1.94
N LYS A 30 -6.08 -17.00 -1.85
CA LYS A 30 -4.97 -17.83 -1.37
C LYS A 30 -4.75 -17.74 0.12
N GLU A 31 -5.50 -16.88 0.80
CA GLU A 31 -5.37 -16.63 2.24
C GLU A 31 -3.93 -16.29 2.61
N LYS A 32 -3.28 -15.46 1.78
CA LYS A 32 -1.91 -15.01 1.99
C LYS A 32 -1.88 -13.50 2.19
N LYS A 33 -0.83 -13.04 2.86
CA LYS A 33 -0.59 -11.63 3.08
C LYS A 33 0.78 -11.27 2.56
N TYR A 34 0.87 -10.18 1.82
CA TYR A 34 2.12 -9.64 1.31
C TYR A 34 2.35 -8.26 1.88
N ASN A 35 3.61 -7.87 2.00
CA ASN A 35 3.99 -6.56 2.56
C ASN A 35 4.79 -5.77 1.55
N ILE A 36 4.50 -4.48 1.46
CA ILE A 36 5.31 -3.52 0.69
C ILE A 36 6.04 -2.67 1.71
N GLU A 37 7.37 -2.69 1.66
CA GLU A 37 8.20 -2.01 2.63
C GLU A 37 8.08 -0.49 2.54
N PHE A 38 8.37 0.18 3.65
CA PHE A 38 8.40 1.64 3.75
C PHE A 38 9.29 2.22 2.66
N GLN A 39 8.71 3.12 1.86
CA GLN A 39 9.42 3.73 0.75
C GLN A 39 8.80 5.06 0.38
N TYR A 40 9.55 5.86 -0.36
CA TYR A 40 9.07 7.12 -0.90
C TYR A 40 8.00 6.85 -1.94
N GLY A 41 6.88 7.56 -1.82
CA GLY A 41 5.80 7.46 -2.80
C GLY A 41 4.80 8.57 -2.57
N TYR A 42 4.34 9.17 -3.64
CA TYR A 42 3.49 10.33 -3.62
C TYR A 42 2.26 10.08 -4.51
N GLY A 43 1.10 10.48 -4.02
CA GLY A 43 -0.14 10.36 -4.79
C GLY A 43 -0.49 8.91 -5.13
N SER A 44 -0.73 8.64 -6.40
CA SER A 44 -1.12 7.30 -6.86
C SER A 44 0.06 6.34 -7.02
N HIS A 45 1.28 6.77 -6.69
CA HIS A 45 2.46 5.93 -6.84
C HIS A 45 2.36 4.64 -6.01
N SER A 46 1.80 4.73 -4.80
CA SER A 46 1.61 3.56 -3.95
C SER A 46 0.76 2.49 -4.63
N GLU A 47 -0.32 2.91 -5.29
CA GLU A 47 -1.19 1.97 -6.00
C GLU A 47 -0.47 1.35 -7.19
N PHE A 48 0.34 2.13 -7.89
CA PHE A 48 1.15 1.64 -9.01
C PHE A 48 2.13 0.57 -8.54
N VAL A 49 2.83 0.81 -7.43
CA VAL A 49 3.78 -0.15 -6.88
C VAL A 49 3.09 -1.47 -6.52
N ILE A 50 1.91 -1.38 -5.90
CA ILE A 50 1.14 -2.56 -5.52
C ILE A 50 0.70 -3.34 -6.76
N LYS A 51 0.21 -2.65 -7.78
CA LYS A 51 -0.22 -3.30 -9.01
C LYS A 51 0.95 -3.99 -9.70
N GLU A 52 2.11 -3.36 -9.75
CA GLU A 52 3.30 -3.98 -10.31
C GLU A 52 3.70 -5.23 -9.54
N PHE A 53 3.68 -5.15 -8.21
CA PHE A 53 4.01 -6.28 -7.36
C PHE A 53 3.10 -7.48 -7.64
N LEU A 54 1.82 -7.23 -7.88
CA LEU A 54 0.83 -8.29 -8.13
C LEU A 54 0.74 -8.68 -9.61
N GLY A 55 1.43 -7.96 -10.48
CA GLY A 55 1.36 -8.23 -11.92
C GLY A 55 0.05 -7.78 -12.55
N LEU A 56 -0.64 -6.84 -11.94
CA LEU A 56 -1.92 -6.33 -12.44
C LEU A 56 -1.70 -5.17 -13.39
N LYS A 57 -2.45 -5.16 -14.52
CA LYS A 57 -2.37 -4.09 -15.51
C LYS A 57 -3.77 -3.62 -15.85
N GLY A 58 -3.90 -2.29 -16.06
CA GLY A 58 -5.16 -1.71 -16.45
C GLY A 58 -5.66 -0.68 -15.45
N PHE A 59 -6.87 -0.22 -15.65
CA PHE A 59 -7.49 0.78 -14.78
C PHE A 59 -8.00 0.14 -13.49
N ASN A 60 -7.89 0.87 -12.38
CA ASN A 60 -8.30 0.36 -11.06
C ASN A 60 -9.76 -0.13 -11.06
N SER A 61 -10.63 0.53 -11.80
CA SER A 61 -12.04 0.13 -11.86
C SER A 61 -12.27 -1.25 -12.47
N ASP A 62 -11.30 -1.74 -13.25
CA ASP A 62 -11.40 -3.04 -13.93
C ASP A 62 -10.64 -4.15 -13.21
N LEU A 63 -9.91 -3.81 -12.15
CA LEU A 63 -9.06 -4.77 -11.45
C LEU A 63 -9.74 -5.33 -10.20
N PRO A 64 -9.43 -6.59 -9.83
CA PRO A 64 -10.04 -7.23 -8.67
C PRO A 64 -9.35 -6.83 -7.37
N ILE A 65 -9.09 -5.55 -7.19
CA ILE A 65 -8.37 -5.04 -6.03
C ILE A 65 -9.09 -3.83 -5.44
N LYS A 66 -9.12 -3.79 -4.11
CA LYS A 66 -9.62 -2.63 -3.36
C LYS A 66 -8.47 -1.99 -2.62
N PHE A 67 -8.30 -0.67 -2.79
CA PHE A 67 -7.30 0.11 -2.09
C PHE A 67 -7.92 0.85 -0.92
N ILE A 68 -7.28 0.75 0.24
CA ILE A 68 -7.65 1.48 1.44
C ILE A 68 -6.44 2.28 1.86
N THR A 69 -6.54 3.61 1.88
CA THR A 69 -5.42 4.48 2.24
C THR A 69 -5.70 5.14 3.58
N ILE A 70 -4.74 5.03 4.49
CA ILE A 70 -4.80 5.65 5.81
C ILE A 70 -3.69 6.70 5.85
N PRO A 71 -4.03 7.99 5.69
CA PRO A 71 -3.04 9.06 5.70
C PRO A 71 -2.69 9.49 7.12
N ASN A 72 -1.67 10.34 7.23
CA ASN A 72 -1.29 11.00 8.48
C ASN A 72 -0.89 10.04 9.58
N CYS A 73 -0.31 8.91 9.22
CA CYS A 73 0.24 7.97 10.19
C CYS A 73 1.60 8.46 10.67
N LYS A 74 2.07 7.94 11.79
CA LYS A 74 3.41 8.22 12.28
C LYS A 74 4.43 7.41 11.48
N GLN A 75 5.63 7.96 11.30
CA GLN A 75 6.70 7.29 10.57
C GLN A 75 6.94 5.88 11.09
N ARG A 76 7.04 5.75 12.41
CA ARG A 76 7.27 4.46 13.08
C ARG A 76 6.20 3.44 12.70
N ASP A 77 4.94 3.86 12.68
CA ASP A 77 3.83 2.97 12.39
C ASP A 77 3.85 2.50 10.93
N VAL A 78 4.19 3.40 10.02
CA VAL A 78 4.30 3.06 8.59
C VAL A 78 5.43 2.07 8.36
N LYS A 79 6.59 2.27 9.00
CA LYS A 79 7.71 1.35 8.89
C LYS A 79 7.36 -0.05 9.39
N ARG A 80 6.71 -0.13 10.55
CA ARG A 80 6.30 -1.41 11.12
C ARG A 80 5.27 -2.12 10.24
N PHE A 81 4.34 -1.36 9.72
CA PHE A 81 3.29 -1.91 8.86
C PHE A 81 3.89 -2.56 7.61
N GLY A 82 4.91 -1.92 7.01
CA GLY A 82 5.60 -2.46 5.84
C GLY A 82 6.40 -3.72 6.15
N GLU A 83 6.71 -3.98 7.43
CA GLU A 83 7.39 -5.19 7.87
C GLU A 83 6.41 -6.31 8.26
N GLY A 84 5.11 -6.08 8.06
CA GLY A 84 4.09 -7.05 8.44
C GLY A 84 3.66 -6.95 9.89
N LYS A 85 4.03 -5.88 10.57
CA LYS A 85 3.66 -5.64 11.99
C LYS A 85 2.56 -4.60 12.07
N GLN A 86 1.88 -4.57 13.20
CA GLN A 86 0.80 -3.61 13.43
C GLN A 86 1.05 -2.78 14.66
#